data_52f167a4643cfd4fe2ffdaf5bad3249f
#
_entry.id   52f167a4643cfd4fe2ffdaf5bad3249f
#
_cell.length_a   1.000
_cell.length_b   1.000
_cell.length_c   1.000
_cell.angle_alpha   90.00
_cell.angle_beta   90.00
_cell.angle_gamma   90.00
#
_symmetry.space_group_name_H-M   'P 1'
#
loop_
_entity.id
_entity.type
_entity.pdbx_description
1 polymer ?
#
loop_
_entity_poly.entity_id
_entity_poly.type
_entity_poly.pdbx_seq_one_letter_code
_entity_poly.pdbx_strand_id
1 'polypeptide(L)'
;MIIFLGKRILVSFMTIAISMAAATAEPGLHAKSAALLDADNDVIMYSKSANDSMANASTTKILTCIVALENSSLDDMVRVSEKSAGQPQVKLGLVEGESYKMQDLLYGMMLESYNDCAYAIAEHIGGSVEDFSDMLNLKANELGCYNTYFLTPNGLDDEDEISFHHTTANDLCNIMKYCAWDSQKSAEFQKITQTMEYGFTDKNGNNMTFTNHNKLLTQTDCCVSGKTGYTSKAGYCYVAAIEKDGKRMCMALLGCGWPDNKNYKWEDAKKLIKYGTSTKESFSFIEAGNSKENADADTEEVTTYEPDKKISQKFCETFTLNINKFY
;
A
#
# COMPACT_ATOMS: atom_id res chain seq x y z
N MET A 1 -70.12 28.33 42.98
CA MET A 1 -69.48 27.00 43.13
C MET A 1 -68.58 26.83 41.90
N ILE A 2 -67.33 27.17 42.08
CA ILE A 2 -66.32 27.19 40.99
C ILE A 2 -65.48 25.96 41.15
N ILE A 3 -65.51 25.07 40.12
CA ILE A 3 -64.72 23.83 40.07
C ILE A 3 -63.40 24.15 39.38
N PHE A 4 -62.27 24.09 40.14
CA PHE A 4 -60.91 24.16 39.58
C PHE A 4 -60.51 22.79 39.03
N LEU A 5 -60.31 22.73 37.72
CA LEU A 5 -59.75 21.57 37.04
C LEU A 5 -58.23 21.69 36.99
N GLY A 6 -57.52 20.96 37.86
CA GLY A 6 -56.05 20.93 37.86
C GLY A 6 -55.52 20.10 36.71
N LYS A 7 -54.81 20.74 35.76
CA LYS A 7 -54.02 20.06 34.73
C LYS A 7 -52.73 19.53 35.38
N ARG A 8 -52.58 18.19 35.46
CA ARG A 8 -51.32 17.53 35.79
C ARG A 8 -50.47 17.52 34.55
N ILE A 9 -49.35 18.29 34.55
CA ILE A 9 -48.33 18.22 33.53
C ILE A 9 -47.44 17.01 33.87
N LEU A 10 -47.47 15.98 33.05
CA LEU A 10 -46.60 14.83 33.14
C LEU A 10 -45.28 15.20 32.45
N VAL A 11 -44.24 15.51 33.21
CA VAL A 11 -42.89 15.75 32.70
C VAL A 11 -42.25 14.38 32.52
N SER A 12 -42.17 13.91 31.25
CA SER A 12 -41.45 12.70 30.88
C SER A 12 -39.97 13.02 30.83
N PHE A 13 -39.21 12.53 31.82
CA PHE A 13 -37.73 12.54 31.75
C PHE A 13 -37.28 11.49 30.77
N MET A 14 -36.93 11.93 29.56
CA MET A 14 -36.25 11.08 28.56
C MET A 14 -34.76 11.03 29.00
N THR A 15 -34.38 9.95 29.65
CA THR A 15 -32.97 9.63 29.94
C THR A 15 -32.27 9.29 28.62
N ILE A 16 -31.50 10.22 28.11
CA ILE A 16 -30.55 9.99 27.01
C ILE A 16 -29.40 9.18 27.62
N ALA A 17 -29.39 7.89 27.34
CA ALA A 17 -28.22 7.05 27.61
C ALA A 17 -27.17 7.39 26.57
N ILE A 18 -26.21 8.26 26.92
CA ILE A 18 -24.99 8.46 26.15
C ILE A 18 -24.16 7.20 26.40
N SER A 19 -24.15 6.28 25.43
CA SER A 19 -23.19 5.18 25.44
C SER A 19 -21.82 5.82 25.14
N MET A 20 -21.02 6.00 26.17
CA MET A 20 -19.59 6.29 25.99
C MET A 20 -18.99 5.03 25.33
N ALA A 21 -18.82 5.04 24.01
CA ALA A 21 -17.92 4.13 23.37
C ALA A 21 -16.54 4.33 24.00
N ALA A 22 -15.98 3.29 24.61
CA ALA A 22 -14.64 3.35 25.16
C ALA A 22 -13.69 3.64 23.99
N ALA A 23 -13.17 4.87 23.89
CA ALA A 23 -12.15 5.20 22.92
C ALA A 23 -10.98 4.25 23.13
N THR A 24 -10.72 3.41 22.16
CA THR A 24 -9.54 2.55 22.19
C THR A 24 -8.32 3.46 22.14
N ALA A 25 -7.42 3.33 23.13
CA ALA A 25 -6.22 4.16 23.17
C ALA A 25 -5.42 3.97 21.86
N GLU A 26 -4.96 5.07 21.29
CA GLU A 26 -4.14 5.04 20.08
C GLU A 26 -2.91 4.15 20.27
N PRO A 27 -2.58 3.28 19.31
CA PRO A 27 -1.42 2.43 19.40
C PRO A 27 -0.14 3.27 19.28
N GLY A 28 0.73 3.23 20.31
CA GLY A 28 2.08 3.80 20.23
C GLY A 28 2.92 3.02 19.23
N LEU A 29 3.17 3.58 18.03
CA LEU A 29 3.92 2.93 16.96
C LEU A 29 5.35 3.48 16.86
N HIS A 30 6.28 2.59 16.53
CA HIS A 30 7.67 2.92 16.18
C HIS A 30 7.79 3.57 14.79
N ALA A 31 6.89 3.19 13.86
CA ALA A 31 6.86 3.75 12.52
C ALA A 31 6.77 5.29 12.55
N LYS A 32 7.52 5.96 11.66
CA LYS A 32 7.42 7.42 11.47
C LYS A 32 6.10 7.80 10.82
N SER A 33 5.69 7.07 9.80
CA SER A 33 4.40 7.22 9.14
C SER A 33 3.67 5.88 9.15
N ALA A 34 2.35 5.90 9.41
CA ALA A 34 1.53 4.71 9.42
C ALA A 34 0.08 5.01 9.06
N ALA A 35 -0.58 4.07 8.38
CA ALA A 35 -2.00 4.08 8.09
C ALA A 35 -2.62 2.70 8.34
N LEU A 36 -3.90 2.68 8.71
CA LEU A 36 -4.76 1.50 8.69
C LEU A 36 -6.06 1.89 7.99
N LEU A 37 -6.34 1.24 6.88
CA LEU A 37 -7.54 1.42 6.06
C LEU A 37 -8.52 0.29 6.34
N ASP A 38 -9.79 0.61 6.58
CA ASP A 38 -10.92 -0.31 6.44
C ASP A 38 -11.18 -0.45 4.93
N ALA A 39 -10.82 -1.60 4.36
CA ALA A 39 -10.89 -1.83 2.93
C ALA A 39 -12.30 -2.13 2.43
N ASP A 40 -13.24 -2.45 3.32
CA ASP A 40 -14.64 -2.69 2.97
C ASP A 40 -15.43 -1.37 2.85
N ASN A 41 -15.04 -0.34 3.61
CA ASN A 41 -15.75 0.93 3.70
C ASN A 41 -14.94 2.13 3.16
N ASP A 42 -13.70 1.94 2.72
CA ASP A 42 -12.78 3.00 2.28
C ASP A 42 -12.54 4.10 3.35
N VAL A 43 -12.42 3.70 4.61
CA VAL A 43 -12.25 4.61 5.74
C VAL A 43 -10.91 4.39 6.44
N ILE A 44 -10.15 5.47 6.61
CA ILE A 44 -8.92 5.44 7.41
C ILE A 44 -9.28 5.29 8.88
N MET A 45 -8.93 4.16 9.48
CA MET A 45 -9.15 3.85 10.89
C MET A 45 -8.05 4.38 11.80
N TYR A 46 -6.82 4.50 11.28
CA TYR A 46 -5.66 5.02 11.99
C TYR A 46 -4.76 5.78 11.03
N SER A 47 -4.24 6.91 11.47
CA SER A 47 -3.36 7.79 10.70
C SER A 47 -2.28 8.37 11.61
N LYS A 48 -1.02 8.23 11.21
CA LYS A 48 0.14 8.89 11.85
C LYS A 48 1.03 9.41 10.73
N SER A 49 1.08 10.72 10.51
CA SER A 49 1.82 11.32 9.39
C SER A 49 1.58 10.58 8.07
N ALA A 50 0.35 10.09 7.87
CA ALA A 50 0.04 9.10 6.84
C ALA A 50 0.05 9.67 5.41
N ASN A 51 0.07 11.00 5.27
CA ASN A 51 0.18 11.73 3.99
C ASN A 51 1.59 12.28 3.73
N ASP A 52 2.55 12.07 4.64
CA ASP A 52 3.92 12.51 4.42
C ASP A 52 4.57 11.66 3.33
N SER A 53 5.17 12.32 2.32
CA SER A 53 5.94 11.65 1.26
C SER A 53 7.23 11.08 1.82
N MET A 54 7.40 9.77 1.71
CA MET A 54 8.55 9.05 2.25
C MET A 54 9.11 8.05 1.25
N ALA A 55 10.42 7.82 1.31
CA ALA A 55 11.04 6.67 0.67
C ALA A 55 10.43 5.39 1.27
N ASN A 56 10.10 4.42 0.42
CA ASN A 56 9.32 3.24 0.79
C ASN A 56 10.02 1.92 0.48
N ALA A 57 11.21 1.98 -0.10
CA ALA A 57 12.00 0.79 -0.44
C ALA A 57 11.20 -0.24 -1.25
N SER A 58 11.48 -1.52 -1.06
CA SER A 58 10.86 -2.63 -1.81
C SER A 58 9.35 -2.81 -1.60
N THR A 59 8.65 -1.94 -0.86
CA THR A 59 7.18 -1.95 -0.88
C THR A 59 6.62 -1.50 -2.24
N THR A 60 7.39 -0.78 -3.05
CA THR A 60 7.13 -0.49 -4.47
C THR A 60 6.78 -1.74 -5.28
N LYS A 61 7.42 -2.88 -4.98
CA LYS A 61 7.22 -4.14 -5.70
C LYS A 61 5.79 -4.69 -5.64
N ILE A 62 4.96 -4.17 -4.71
CA ILE A 62 3.52 -4.47 -4.67
C ILE A 62 2.86 -3.99 -5.97
N LEU A 63 3.08 -2.72 -6.32
CA LEU A 63 2.51 -2.16 -7.55
C LEU A 63 3.19 -2.73 -8.79
N THR A 64 4.50 -2.94 -8.76
CA THR A 64 5.24 -3.63 -9.83
C THR A 64 4.66 -5.02 -10.13
N CYS A 65 4.32 -5.78 -9.10
CA CYS A 65 3.76 -7.13 -9.26
C CYS A 65 2.39 -7.09 -9.93
N ILE A 66 1.48 -6.23 -9.48
CA ILE A 66 0.12 -6.20 -10.04
C ILE A 66 0.13 -5.66 -11.47
N VAL A 67 0.92 -4.61 -11.76
CA VAL A 67 1.06 -4.08 -13.12
C VAL A 67 1.66 -5.15 -14.04
N ALA A 68 2.63 -5.94 -13.56
CA ALA A 68 3.17 -7.06 -14.32
C ALA A 68 2.11 -8.14 -14.60
N LEU A 69 1.33 -8.54 -13.62
CA LEU A 69 0.26 -9.53 -13.78
C LEU A 69 -0.84 -9.07 -14.74
N GLU A 70 -1.12 -7.77 -14.78
CA GLU A 70 -2.14 -7.18 -15.65
C GLU A 70 -1.68 -7.05 -17.11
N ASN A 71 -0.37 -6.98 -17.37
CA ASN A 71 0.19 -6.67 -18.69
C ASN A 71 1.01 -7.81 -19.31
N SER A 72 1.08 -8.98 -18.68
CA SER A 72 1.86 -10.11 -19.17
C SER A 72 1.21 -11.47 -18.85
N SER A 73 1.74 -12.53 -19.47
CA SER A 73 1.44 -13.92 -19.11
C SER A 73 2.48 -14.46 -18.13
N LEU A 74 2.07 -15.30 -17.19
CA LEU A 74 2.99 -16.03 -16.30
C LEU A 74 3.99 -16.92 -17.05
N ASP A 75 3.64 -17.34 -18.27
CA ASP A 75 4.49 -18.19 -19.12
C ASP A 75 5.41 -17.38 -20.06
N ASP A 76 5.33 -16.04 -20.07
CA ASP A 76 6.21 -15.21 -20.87
C ASP A 76 7.68 -15.44 -20.51
N MET A 77 8.53 -15.46 -21.55
CA MET A 77 9.98 -15.62 -21.38
C MET A 77 10.64 -14.24 -21.37
N VAL A 78 11.07 -13.82 -20.20
CA VAL A 78 11.73 -12.54 -19.95
C VAL A 78 13.21 -12.66 -20.23
N ARG A 79 13.71 -11.90 -21.20
CA ARG A 79 15.15 -11.86 -21.50
C ARG A 79 15.88 -10.90 -20.58
N VAL A 80 16.99 -11.35 -20.01
CA VAL A 80 17.81 -10.58 -19.08
C VAL A 80 18.75 -9.68 -19.86
N SER A 81 18.72 -8.38 -19.56
CA SER A 81 19.66 -7.38 -20.07
C SER A 81 20.92 -7.27 -19.19
N GLU A 82 21.95 -6.58 -19.69
CA GLU A 82 23.11 -6.19 -18.90
C GLU A 82 22.72 -5.37 -17.66
N LYS A 83 21.78 -4.44 -17.82
CA LYS A 83 21.29 -3.57 -16.74
C LYS A 83 20.57 -4.36 -15.64
N SER A 84 19.69 -5.29 -16.02
CA SER A 84 18.98 -6.14 -15.04
C SER A 84 19.94 -7.08 -14.31
N ALA A 85 20.90 -7.75 -15.01
CA ALA A 85 21.94 -8.56 -14.40
C ALA A 85 22.87 -7.76 -13.46
N GLY A 86 23.13 -6.49 -13.80
CA GLY A 86 23.95 -5.55 -13.03
C GLY A 86 23.29 -4.99 -11.77
N GLN A 87 22.02 -5.29 -11.46
CA GLN A 87 21.33 -4.71 -10.32
C GLN A 87 22.06 -5.00 -8.99
N PRO A 88 22.01 -4.05 -8.03
CA PRO A 88 22.63 -4.25 -6.72
C PRO A 88 21.86 -5.26 -5.86
N GLN A 89 22.48 -5.70 -4.78
CA GLN A 89 21.86 -6.56 -3.77
C GLN A 89 20.62 -5.90 -3.14
N VAL A 90 19.54 -6.71 -2.86
CA VAL A 90 19.41 -8.18 -2.95
C VAL A 90 19.05 -8.58 -4.37
N LYS A 91 19.69 -9.61 -4.91
CA LYS A 91 19.42 -10.08 -6.27
C LYS A 91 19.53 -11.61 -6.41
N LEU A 92 18.81 -12.19 -7.36
CA LEU A 92 18.90 -13.61 -7.71
C LEU A 92 20.24 -13.95 -8.35
N GLY A 93 20.81 -13.01 -9.11
CA GLY A 93 22.01 -13.22 -9.92
C GLY A 93 21.65 -13.64 -11.34
N LEU A 94 20.64 -13.02 -11.93
CA LEU A 94 20.24 -13.25 -13.32
C LEU A 94 21.45 -13.05 -14.24
N VAL A 95 21.54 -13.90 -15.28
CA VAL A 95 22.65 -13.89 -16.23
C VAL A 95 22.22 -13.19 -17.53
N GLU A 96 22.99 -12.20 -17.97
CA GLU A 96 22.74 -11.47 -19.21
C GLU A 96 22.56 -12.42 -20.41
N GLY A 97 21.56 -12.11 -21.23
CA GLY A 97 21.20 -12.88 -22.41
C GLY A 97 20.42 -14.16 -22.14
N GLU A 98 20.30 -14.59 -20.88
CA GLU A 98 19.42 -15.69 -20.50
C GLU A 98 17.96 -15.26 -20.47
N SER A 99 17.06 -16.25 -20.44
CA SER A 99 15.63 -15.99 -20.31
C SER A 99 15.06 -16.83 -19.18
N TYR A 100 14.15 -16.20 -18.41
CA TYR A 100 13.45 -16.81 -17.28
C TYR A 100 11.95 -16.64 -17.46
N LYS A 101 11.15 -17.54 -16.91
CA LYS A 101 9.70 -17.35 -16.92
C LYS A 101 9.29 -16.14 -16.07
N MET A 102 8.31 -15.38 -16.53
CA MET A 102 7.69 -14.29 -15.77
C MET A 102 7.26 -14.76 -14.37
N GLN A 103 6.65 -15.93 -14.28
CA GLN A 103 6.26 -16.53 -13.01
C GLN A 103 7.43 -16.65 -12.03
N ASP A 104 8.58 -17.21 -12.47
CA ASP A 104 9.74 -17.41 -11.61
C ASP A 104 10.30 -16.07 -11.10
N LEU A 105 10.35 -15.07 -11.99
CA LEU A 105 10.80 -13.73 -11.62
C LEU A 105 9.85 -13.04 -10.64
N LEU A 106 8.52 -13.17 -10.81
CA LEU A 106 7.53 -12.64 -9.88
C LEU A 106 7.65 -13.24 -8.48
N TYR A 107 7.85 -14.56 -8.39
CA TYR A 107 8.10 -15.21 -7.10
C TYR A 107 9.41 -14.74 -6.48
N GLY A 108 10.50 -14.66 -7.24
CA GLY A 108 11.78 -14.15 -6.76
C GLY A 108 11.68 -12.69 -6.26
N MET A 109 10.98 -11.85 -7.01
CA MET A 109 10.74 -10.45 -6.66
C MET A 109 9.92 -10.30 -5.37
N MET A 110 8.86 -11.09 -5.19
CA MET A 110 7.95 -10.92 -4.05
C MET A 110 8.43 -11.62 -2.79
N LEU A 111 8.95 -12.84 -2.88
CA LEU A 111 9.37 -13.64 -1.73
C LEU A 111 10.72 -13.19 -1.18
N GLU A 112 11.74 -13.11 -2.06
CA GLU A 112 13.12 -12.77 -1.70
C GLU A 112 13.46 -11.29 -1.89
N SER A 113 12.56 -10.55 -2.54
CA SER A 113 12.75 -9.13 -2.84
C SER A 113 13.84 -8.84 -3.88
N TYR A 114 14.15 -9.73 -4.79
CA TYR A 114 15.22 -9.60 -5.77
C TYR A 114 15.03 -8.38 -6.69
N ASN A 115 16.07 -7.55 -6.76
CA ASN A 115 16.07 -6.30 -7.53
C ASN A 115 16.21 -6.53 -9.02
N ASP A 116 17.05 -7.48 -9.42
CA ASP A 116 17.26 -7.90 -10.81
C ASP A 116 16.00 -8.49 -11.43
N CYS A 117 15.22 -9.28 -10.67
CA CYS A 117 13.92 -9.76 -11.11
C CYS A 117 12.95 -8.61 -11.41
N ALA A 118 12.84 -7.64 -10.50
CA ALA A 118 11.96 -6.47 -10.71
C ALA A 118 12.38 -5.64 -11.93
N TYR A 119 13.68 -5.47 -12.12
CA TYR A 119 14.23 -4.71 -13.24
C TYR A 119 13.99 -5.42 -14.58
N ALA A 120 14.25 -6.74 -14.66
CA ALA A 120 14.01 -7.52 -15.86
C ALA A 120 12.52 -7.57 -16.25
N ILE A 121 11.61 -7.68 -15.26
CA ILE A 121 10.16 -7.60 -15.45
C ILE A 121 9.79 -6.24 -16.06
N ALA A 122 10.32 -5.16 -15.51
CA ALA A 122 10.05 -3.79 -15.97
C ALA A 122 10.49 -3.57 -17.43
N GLU A 123 11.71 -3.98 -17.78
CA GLU A 123 12.21 -3.88 -19.16
C GLU A 123 11.37 -4.72 -20.14
N HIS A 124 10.92 -5.90 -19.71
CA HIS A 124 10.12 -6.78 -20.58
C HIS A 124 8.76 -6.17 -20.92
N ILE A 125 8.11 -5.53 -19.94
CA ILE A 125 6.74 -5.01 -20.10
C ILE A 125 6.76 -3.61 -20.67
N GLY A 126 7.58 -2.71 -20.13
CA GLY A 126 7.66 -1.32 -20.56
C GLY A 126 8.51 -1.09 -21.81
N GLY A 127 9.40 -2.05 -22.13
CA GLY A 127 10.46 -1.84 -23.13
C GLY A 127 11.66 -1.06 -22.56
N SER A 128 11.43 -0.24 -21.54
CA SER A 128 12.44 0.42 -20.71
C SER A 128 11.95 0.50 -19.26
N VAL A 129 12.85 0.77 -18.31
CA VAL A 129 12.47 0.98 -16.90
C VAL A 129 11.75 2.30 -16.73
N GLU A 130 12.12 3.29 -17.49
CA GLU A 130 11.51 4.61 -17.51
C GLU A 130 10.04 4.51 -17.95
N ASP A 131 9.74 3.86 -19.09
CA ASP A 131 8.36 3.64 -19.55
C ASP A 131 7.55 2.78 -18.57
N PHE A 132 8.17 1.77 -17.94
CA PHE A 132 7.50 0.98 -16.90
C PHE A 132 7.20 1.82 -15.64
N SER A 133 8.10 2.70 -15.24
CA SER A 133 7.88 3.64 -14.12
C SER A 133 6.72 4.60 -14.42
N ASP A 134 6.60 5.06 -15.66
CA ASP A 134 5.42 5.82 -16.08
C ASP A 134 4.13 4.98 -15.97
N MET A 135 4.15 3.69 -16.31
CA MET A 135 3.01 2.79 -16.10
C MET A 135 2.66 2.65 -14.61
N LEU A 136 3.66 2.54 -13.71
CA LEU A 136 3.44 2.50 -12.26
C LEU A 136 2.79 3.78 -11.75
N ASN A 137 3.29 4.94 -12.18
CA ASN A 137 2.78 6.24 -11.77
C ASN A 137 1.38 6.49 -12.32
N LEU A 138 1.10 6.08 -13.56
CA LEU A 138 -0.24 6.12 -14.13
C LEU A 138 -1.22 5.27 -13.31
N LYS A 139 -0.86 4.03 -12.99
CA LYS A 139 -1.67 3.14 -12.15
C LYS A 139 -1.89 3.73 -10.75
N ALA A 140 -0.85 4.28 -10.11
CA ALA A 140 -0.99 4.95 -8.82
C ALA A 140 -1.99 6.12 -8.89
N ASN A 141 -1.92 6.93 -9.96
CA ASN A 141 -2.87 8.03 -10.19
C ASN A 141 -4.31 7.54 -10.38
N GLU A 142 -4.53 6.46 -11.18
CA GLU A 142 -5.84 5.82 -11.35
C GLU A 142 -6.45 5.35 -10.03
N LEU A 143 -5.60 4.96 -9.07
CA LEU A 143 -6.00 4.53 -7.73
C LEU A 143 -6.17 5.70 -6.74
N GLY A 144 -6.04 6.95 -7.20
CA GLY A 144 -6.12 8.14 -6.34
C GLY A 144 -4.88 8.36 -5.45
N CYS A 145 -3.76 7.70 -5.76
CA CYS A 145 -2.51 7.79 -5.01
C CYS A 145 -1.65 8.96 -5.53
N TYR A 146 -2.12 10.18 -5.33
CA TYR A 146 -1.52 11.40 -5.92
C TYR A 146 -0.20 11.83 -5.27
N ASN A 147 0.17 11.26 -4.12
CA ASN A 147 1.43 11.51 -3.42
C ASN A 147 2.42 10.35 -3.63
N THR A 148 2.28 9.61 -4.73
CA THR A 148 3.16 8.52 -5.13
C THR A 148 3.91 8.91 -6.40
N TYR A 149 5.25 8.79 -6.36
CA TYR A 149 6.11 9.00 -7.51
C TYR A 149 7.22 7.95 -7.54
N PHE A 150 7.07 6.97 -8.42
CA PHE A 150 7.99 5.85 -8.55
C PHE A 150 8.91 6.03 -9.76
N LEU A 151 10.22 5.99 -9.51
CA LEU A 151 11.28 6.07 -10.52
C LEU A 151 11.90 4.71 -10.82
N THR A 152 11.75 3.76 -9.89
CA THR A 152 12.35 2.43 -10.00
C THR A 152 11.31 1.33 -9.74
N PRO A 153 11.38 0.19 -10.45
CA PRO A 153 10.44 -0.92 -10.24
C PRO A 153 10.71 -1.72 -8.96
N ASN A 154 11.88 -1.57 -8.38
CA ASN A 154 12.35 -2.33 -7.22
C ASN A 154 12.32 -1.56 -5.91
N GLY A 155 12.11 -0.23 -5.96
CA GLY A 155 12.04 0.64 -4.79
C GLY A 155 13.42 1.04 -4.23
N LEU A 156 14.48 0.95 -5.02
CA LEU A 156 15.75 1.58 -4.68
C LEU A 156 15.57 3.09 -4.70
N ASP A 157 16.27 3.76 -3.78
CA ASP A 157 16.24 5.21 -3.69
C ASP A 157 16.80 5.83 -4.98
N ASP A 158 16.06 6.76 -5.56
CA ASP A 158 16.39 7.48 -6.77
C ASP A 158 15.74 8.87 -6.75
N GLU A 159 16.23 9.80 -7.58
CA GLU A 159 15.64 11.12 -7.73
C GLU A 159 15.89 11.67 -9.14
N ASP A 160 14.98 12.47 -9.63
CA ASP A 160 15.10 13.21 -10.87
C ASP A 160 14.86 14.71 -10.65
N GLU A 161 14.73 15.48 -11.73
CA GLU A 161 14.49 16.94 -11.67
C GLU A 161 13.10 17.31 -11.06
N ILE A 162 12.19 16.34 -10.98
CA ILE A 162 10.83 16.56 -10.49
C ILE A 162 10.73 16.24 -9.00
N SER A 163 11.14 15.03 -8.60
CA SER A 163 11.04 14.56 -7.22
C SER A 163 11.95 13.36 -6.96
N PHE A 164 11.97 12.90 -5.71
CA PHE A 164 12.60 11.62 -5.34
C PHE A 164 11.56 10.48 -5.40
N HIS A 165 12.04 9.24 -5.46
CA HIS A 165 11.20 8.03 -5.38
C HIS A 165 10.49 7.97 -4.01
N HIS A 166 9.15 8.12 -4.00
CA HIS A 166 8.39 8.21 -2.76
C HIS A 166 6.94 7.73 -2.92
N THR A 167 6.31 7.55 -1.78
CA THR A 167 4.86 7.36 -1.60
C THR A 167 4.44 7.78 -0.20
N THR A 168 3.17 7.61 0.14
CA THR A 168 2.63 7.83 1.48
C THR A 168 2.08 6.53 2.08
N ALA A 169 1.87 6.50 3.41
CA ALA A 169 1.26 5.34 4.04
C ALA A 169 -0.21 5.15 3.59
N ASN A 170 -0.94 6.24 3.35
CA ASN A 170 -2.31 6.17 2.82
C ASN A 170 -2.32 5.61 1.39
N ASP A 171 -1.45 6.11 0.51
CA ASP A 171 -1.38 5.63 -0.87
C ASP A 171 -1.02 4.14 -0.92
N LEU A 172 -0.09 3.69 -0.08
CA LEU A 172 0.26 2.27 0.01
C LEU A 172 -0.89 1.38 0.51
N CYS A 173 -1.76 1.88 1.39
CA CYS A 173 -2.98 1.16 1.76
C CYS A 173 -3.93 1.01 0.58
N ASN A 174 -4.14 2.05 -0.22
CA ASN A 174 -4.97 2.02 -1.42
C ASN A 174 -4.39 1.08 -2.49
N ILE A 175 -3.08 1.14 -2.74
CA ILE A 175 -2.36 0.23 -3.64
C ILE A 175 -2.53 -1.21 -3.17
N MET A 176 -2.34 -1.49 -1.87
CA MET A 176 -2.47 -2.85 -1.34
C MET A 176 -3.91 -3.35 -1.42
N LYS A 177 -4.91 -2.52 -1.14
CA LYS A 177 -6.33 -2.85 -1.30
C LYS A 177 -6.62 -3.29 -2.73
N TYR A 178 -6.20 -2.47 -3.71
CA TYR A 178 -6.37 -2.81 -5.12
C TYR A 178 -5.72 -4.15 -5.47
N CYS A 179 -4.46 -4.35 -5.10
CA CYS A 179 -3.74 -5.58 -5.41
C CYS A 179 -4.37 -6.82 -4.75
N ALA A 180 -4.83 -6.68 -3.51
CA ALA A 180 -5.36 -7.80 -2.75
C ALA A 180 -6.80 -8.18 -3.14
N TRP A 181 -7.65 -7.22 -3.55
CA TRP A 181 -9.07 -7.53 -3.70
C TRP A 181 -9.76 -6.93 -4.93
N ASP A 182 -9.31 -5.76 -5.44
CA ASP A 182 -10.07 -5.02 -6.44
C ASP A 182 -9.61 -5.31 -7.88
N SER A 183 -8.34 -5.68 -8.09
CA SER A 183 -7.81 -6.06 -9.41
C SER A 183 -8.39 -7.40 -9.87
N GLN A 184 -8.59 -7.56 -11.18
CA GLN A 184 -8.91 -8.86 -11.78
C GLN A 184 -7.80 -9.90 -11.58
N LYS A 185 -6.60 -9.47 -11.20
CA LYS A 185 -5.42 -10.30 -10.90
C LYS A 185 -5.14 -10.49 -9.41
N SER A 186 -6.09 -10.11 -8.55
CA SER A 186 -5.93 -10.24 -7.10
C SER A 186 -5.70 -11.69 -6.64
N ALA A 187 -6.32 -12.66 -7.29
CA ALA A 187 -6.14 -14.06 -6.95
C ALA A 187 -4.71 -14.55 -7.22
N GLU A 188 -4.14 -14.17 -8.38
CA GLU A 188 -2.75 -14.49 -8.73
C GLU A 188 -1.77 -13.74 -7.83
N PHE A 189 -2.04 -12.46 -7.53
CA PHE A 189 -1.25 -11.66 -6.59
C PHE A 189 -1.22 -12.29 -5.19
N GLN A 190 -2.36 -12.66 -4.63
CA GLN A 190 -2.45 -13.33 -3.34
C GLN A 190 -1.72 -14.67 -3.37
N LYS A 191 -1.91 -15.49 -4.42
CA LYS A 191 -1.22 -16.76 -4.57
C LYS A 191 0.30 -16.60 -4.48
N ILE A 192 0.87 -15.63 -5.19
CA ILE A 192 2.31 -15.35 -5.15
C ILE A 192 2.73 -14.91 -3.75
N THR A 193 2.04 -13.94 -3.16
CA THR A 193 2.46 -13.30 -1.91
C THR A 193 2.21 -14.15 -0.66
N GLN A 194 1.30 -15.13 -0.71
CA GLN A 194 1.04 -16.10 0.37
C GLN A 194 1.94 -17.33 0.29
N THR A 195 2.54 -17.61 -0.86
CA THR A 195 3.41 -18.77 -1.03
C THR A 195 4.60 -18.68 -0.09
N MET A 196 4.79 -19.70 0.76
CA MET A 196 5.88 -19.74 1.73
C MET A 196 7.21 -20.13 1.12
N GLU A 197 7.17 -21.12 0.21
CA GLU A 197 8.34 -21.58 -0.52
C GLU A 197 7.94 -21.81 -1.97
N TYR A 198 8.79 -21.36 -2.90
CA TYR A 198 8.62 -21.57 -4.33
C TYR A 198 9.91 -22.14 -4.93
N GLY A 199 9.80 -23.26 -5.63
CA GLY A 199 10.93 -23.90 -6.28
C GLY A 199 10.76 -23.93 -7.80
N PHE A 200 11.86 -23.72 -8.52
CA PHE A 200 11.95 -23.92 -9.95
C PHE A 200 13.33 -24.49 -10.32
N THR A 201 13.44 -25.05 -11.50
CA THR A 201 14.72 -25.53 -12.04
C THR A 201 15.16 -24.58 -13.14
N ASP A 202 16.37 -24.03 -13.02
CA ASP A 202 16.94 -23.18 -14.06
C ASP A 202 17.31 -23.99 -15.33
N LYS A 203 17.66 -23.30 -16.39
CA LYS A 203 18.04 -23.96 -17.66
C LYS A 203 19.29 -24.85 -17.57
N ASN A 204 20.11 -24.66 -16.52
CA ASN A 204 21.32 -25.46 -16.29
C ASN A 204 21.03 -26.70 -15.42
N GLY A 205 19.76 -26.91 -15.02
CA GLY A 205 19.34 -28.01 -14.18
C GLY A 205 19.56 -27.75 -12.67
N ASN A 206 19.85 -26.51 -12.25
CA ASN A 206 19.98 -26.18 -10.83
C ASN A 206 18.60 -25.95 -10.22
N ASN A 207 18.35 -26.58 -9.08
CA ASN A 207 17.15 -26.32 -8.31
C ASN A 207 17.32 -25.05 -7.47
N MET A 208 16.44 -24.08 -7.72
CA MET A 208 16.36 -22.82 -6.98
C MET A 208 15.15 -22.86 -6.05
N THR A 209 15.30 -22.35 -4.86
CA THR A 209 14.20 -22.24 -3.87
C THR A 209 14.15 -20.83 -3.30
N PHE A 210 12.98 -20.23 -3.32
CA PHE A 210 12.71 -18.91 -2.73
C PHE A 210 11.85 -19.07 -1.49
N THR A 211 12.20 -18.34 -0.42
CA THR A 211 11.48 -18.36 0.86
C THR A 211 10.83 -17.02 1.14
N ASN A 212 9.60 -17.04 1.59
CA ASN A 212 8.86 -15.82 1.89
C ASN A 212 9.34 -15.17 3.20
N HIS A 213 9.76 -13.93 3.14
CA HIS A 213 10.22 -13.16 4.29
C HIS A 213 9.10 -12.42 5.06
N ASN A 214 7.83 -12.56 4.65
CA ASN A 214 6.70 -12.02 5.37
C ASN A 214 6.35 -12.87 6.60
N LYS A 215 6.96 -12.55 7.73
CA LYS A 215 6.73 -13.31 8.97
C LYS A 215 5.28 -13.25 9.47
N LEU A 216 4.49 -12.25 9.07
CA LEU A 216 3.11 -12.13 9.53
C LEU A 216 2.25 -13.29 9.04
N LEU A 217 2.56 -13.90 7.88
CA LEU A 217 1.91 -15.11 7.37
C LEU A 217 1.97 -16.31 8.32
N THR A 218 3.04 -16.41 9.12
CA THR A 218 3.21 -17.50 10.09
C THR A 218 2.90 -17.10 11.53
N GLN A 219 2.79 -15.79 11.80
CA GLN A 219 2.56 -15.27 13.15
C GLN A 219 1.09 -14.95 13.43
N THR A 220 0.25 -14.91 12.39
CA THR A 220 -1.19 -14.66 12.50
C THR A 220 -1.93 -15.49 11.45
N ASP A 221 -3.20 -15.75 11.70
CA ASP A 221 -4.14 -16.42 10.81
C ASP A 221 -4.87 -15.46 9.86
N CYS A 222 -4.60 -14.16 9.97
CA CYS A 222 -5.36 -13.13 9.29
C CYS A 222 -4.58 -12.40 8.17
N CYS A 223 -3.30 -12.70 7.97
CA CYS A 223 -2.49 -12.05 6.92
C CYS A 223 -2.82 -12.63 5.55
N VAL A 224 -3.36 -11.79 4.66
CA VAL A 224 -3.70 -12.15 3.27
C VAL A 224 -2.54 -11.91 2.32
N SER A 225 -1.77 -10.85 2.53
CA SER A 225 -0.63 -10.47 1.70
C SER A 225 0.27 -9.52 2.45
N GLY A 226 1.50 -9.33 1.98
CA GLY A 226 2.37 -8.29 2.53
C GLY A 226 3.74 -8.25 1.88
N LYS A 227 4.39 -7.09 2.00
CA LYS A 227 5.73 -6.85 1.48
C LYS A 227 6.55 -6.03 2.45
N THR A 228 7.77 -6.46 2.72
CA THR A 228 8.76 -5.71 3.48
C THR A 228 9.64 -4.88 2.56
N GLY A 229 10.20 -3.79 3.08
CA GLY A 229 11.22 -3.00 2.42
C GLY A 229 12.26 -2.49 3.41
N TYR A 230 13.47 -2.22 2.90
CA TYR A 230 14.52 -1.55 3.64
C TYR A 230 15.50 -0.89 2.66
N THR A 231 15.76 0.40 2.86
CA THR A 231 16.96 1.12 2.42
C THR A 231 17.45 1.98 3.57
N SER A 232 18.66 2.49 3.48
CA SER A 232 19.20 3.38 4.53
C SER A 232 18.37 4.66 4.66
N LYS A 233 17.79 5.16 3.57
CA LYS A 233 16.91 6.35 3.53
C LYS A 233 15.52 6.03 4.10
N ALA A 234 14.91 4.93 3.65
CA ALA A 234 13.56 4.56 4.04
C ALA A 234 13.44 4.02 5.48
N GLY A 235 14.48 3.37 6.00
CA GLY A 235 14.34 2.51 7.18
C GLY A 235 13.52 1.26 6.87
N TYR A 236 13.07 0.53 7.89
CA TYR A 236 12.18 -0.62 7.68
C TYR A 236 10.77 -0.16 7.32
N CYS A 237 10.25 -0.69 6.23
CA CYS A 237 8.90 -0.49 5.76
C CYS A 237 8.15 -1.82 5.70
N TYR A 238 6.84 -1.78 5.89
CA TYR A 238 5.98 -2.95 5.76
C TYR A 238 4.57 -2.54 5.33
N VAL A 239 4.01 -3.27 4.38
CA VAL A 239 2.63 -3.10 3.93
C VAL A 239 1.96 -4.47 3.96
N ALA A 240 0.72 -4.55 4.43
CA ALA A 240 -0.03 -5.80 4.48
C ALA A 240 -1.53 -5.62 4.24
N ALA A 241 -2.13 -6.64 3.63
CA ALA A 241 -3.56 -6.88 3.58
C ALA A 241 -3.93 -7.92 4.65
N ILE A 242 -4.98 -7.64 5.40
CA ILE A 242 -5.45 -8.40 6.56
C ILE A 242 -6.94 -8.70 6.37
N GLU A 243 -7.33 -9.95 6.64
CA GLU A 243 -8.73 -10.33 6.74
C GLU A 243 -8.99 -11.04 8.06
N LYS A 244 -9.83 -10.46 8.90
CA LYS A 244 -10.15 -11.01 10.22
C LYS A 244 -11.60 -10.74 10.61
N ASP A 245 -12.28 -11.77 11.06
CA ASP A 245 -13.68 -11.71 11.51
C ASP A 245 -14.62 -11.12 10.44
N GLY A 246 -14.34 -11.40 9.16
CA GLY A 246 -15.08 -10.91 8.00
C GLY A 246 -14.80 -9.44 7.64
N LYS A 247 -13.78 -8.82 8.23
CA LYS A 247 -13.35 -7.44 7.97
C LYS A 247 -12.03 -7.44 7.21
N ARG A 248 -11.97 -6.73 6.09
CA ARG A 248 -10.76 -6.52 5.28
C ARG A 248 -10.09 -5.20 5.65
N MET A 249 -8.80 -5.22 5.88
CA MET A 249 -8.01 -4.05 6.27
C MET A 249 -6.69 -4.02 5.52
N CYS A 250 -6.21 -2.83 5.18
CA CYS A 250 -4.84 -2.62 4.72
C CYS A 250 -4.06 -1.77 5.71
N MET A 251 -2.81 -2.14 5.95
CA MET A 251 -1.92 -1.33 6.76
C MET A 251 -0.64 -1.00 6.03
N ALA A 252 -0.09 0.17 6.30
CA ALA A 252 1.23 0.58 5.84
C ALA A 252 2.03 1.18 7.01
N LEU A 253 3.31 0.80 7.09
CA LEU A 253 4.28 1.25 8.09
C LEU A 253 5.53 1.71 7.36
N LEU A 254 5.89 2.99 7.47
CA LEU A 254 7.08 3.58 6.87
C LEU A 254 8.04 4.10 7.94
N GLY A 255 9.34 3.95 7.70
CA GLY A 255 10.35 4.38 8.66
C GLY A 255 10.22 3.70 10.03
N CYS A 256 9.91 2.40 10.05
CA CYS A 256 9.66 1.62 11.26
C CYS A 256 10.95 1.02 11.83
N GLY A 257 11.93 1.87 12.13
CA GLY A 257 13.24 1.49 12.65
C GLY A 257 14.32 1.37 11.59
N TRP A 258 15.57 1.27 12.06
CA TRP A 258 16.79 1.11 11.27
C TRP A 258 17.52 -0.17 11.69
N PRO A 259 18.75 -0.47 11.26
CA PRO A 259 19.33 -1.84 11.32
C PRO A 259 19.15 -2.59 12.63
N ASP A 260 19.30 -1.92 13.78
CA ASP A 260 19.20 -2.56 15.09
C ASP A 260 17.76 -2.89 15.51
N ASN A 261 16.75 -2.37 14.79
CA ASN A 261 15.34 -2.40 15.17
C ASN A 261 14.46 -3.12 14.14
N LYS A 262 14.98 -4.14 13.46
CA LYS A 262 14.30 -4.86 12.38
C LYS A 262 12.94 -5.49 12.74
N ASN A 263 12.66 -5.66 14.04
CA ASN A 263 11.42 -6.29 14.52
C ASN A 263 10.29 -5.30 14.81
N TYR A 264 10.55 -4.01 14.88
CA TYR A 264 9.54 -2.98 15.19
C TYR A 264 8.33 -3.05 14.24
N LYS A 265 8.56 -3.29 12.94
CA LYS A 265 7.47 -3.44 11.97
C LYS A 265 6.49 -4.58 12.30
N TRP A 266 6.96 -5.68 12.92
CA TRP A 266 6.10 -6.79 13.33
C TRP A 266 5.33 -6.48 14.60
N GLU A 267 5.94 -5.73 15.52
CA GLU A 267 5.28 -5.24 16.73
C GLU A 267 4.18 -4.25 16.38
N ASP A 268 4.50 -3.27 15.54
CA ASP A 268 3.55 -2.26 15.10
C ASP A 268 2.41 -2.85 14.27
N ALA A 269 2.70 -3.81 13.37
CA ALA A 269 1.68 -4.53 12.62
C ALA A 269 0.66 -5.22 13.54
N LYS A 270 1.13 -5.92 14.60
CA LYS A 270 0.25 -6.57 15.58
C LYS A 270 -0.61 -5.56 16.36
N LYS A 271 -0.02 -4.39 16.70
CA LYS A 271 -0.77 -3.31 17.36
C LYS A 271 -1.88 -2.77 16.47
N LEU A 272 -1.60 -2.56 15.17
CA LEU A 272 -2.62 -2.10 14.21
C LEU A 272 -3.71 -3.15 13.97
N ILE A 273 -3.37 -4.44 13.87
CA ILE A 273 -4.36 -5.51 13.77
C ILE A 273 -5.29 -5.50 14.98
N LYS A 274 -4.70 -5.45 16.19
CA LYS A 274 -5.49 -5.38 17.43
C LYS A 274 -6.38 -4.15 17.47
N TYR A 275 -5.86 -3.00 17.08
CA TYR A 275 -6.62 -1.74 17.02
C TYR A 275 -7.80 -1.87 16.05
N GLY A 276 -7.57 -2.28 14.79
CA GLY A 276 -8.58 -2.40 13.77
C GLY A 276 -9.69 -3.43 14.09
N THR A 277 -9.34 -4.53 14.77
CA THR A 277 -10.32 -5.56 15.17
C THR A 277 -11.09 -5.20 16.45
N SER A 278 -10.53 -4.36 17.32
CA SER A 278 -11.20 -3.91 18.55
C SER A 278 -12.15 -2.73 18.33
N THR A 279 -12.00 -1.98 17.24
CA THR A 279 -12.85 -0.83 16.92
C THR A 279 -14.19 -1.33 16.36
N LYS A 280 -15.23 -1.27 17.16
CA LYS A 280 -16.58 -1.84 16.83
C LYS A 280 -17.46 -0.93 15.97
N GLU A 281 -17.03 0.25 15.57
CA GLU A 281 -17.87 1.16 14.78
C GLU A 281 -17.12 1.74 13.57
N SER A 282 -17.70 1.49 12.39
CA SER A 282 -17.55 2.38 11.24
C SER A 282 -18.08 3.77 11.66
N PHE A 283 -17.25 4.81 11.52
CA PHE A 283 -17.75 6.18 11.60
C PHE A 283 -18.76 6.38 10.46
N SER A 284 -20.07 6.30 10.78
CA SER A 284 -21.08 6.79 9.86
C SER A 284 -20.91 8.31 9.78
N PHE A 285 -20.67 8.82 8.58
CA PHE A 285 -20.74 10.25 8.31
C PHE A 285 -22.09 10.77 8.74
N ILE A 286 -22.13 11.62 9.75
CA ILE A 286 -23.29 12.47 10.00
C ILE A 286 -23.27 13.50 8.87
N GLU A 287 -24.18 13.38 7.91
CA GLU A 287 -24.50 14.47 7.01
C GLU A 287 -24.85 15.69 7.88
N ALA A 288 -24.02 16.73 7.82
CA ALA A 288 -24.30 18.01 8.45
C ALA A 288 -25.50 18.64 7.74
N GLY A 289 -26.70 18.35 8.25
CA GLY A 289 -27.91 19.06 7.92
C GLY A 289 -27.75 20.52 8.30
N ASN A 290 -28.03 21.41 7.35
CA ASN A 290 -28.10 22.84 7.47
C ASN A 290 -28.75 23.30 8.79
N SER A 291 -28.00 23.92 9.67
CA SER A 291 -28.53 24.92 10.60
C SER A 291 -27.51 26.07 10.72
N LYS A 292 -27.92 27.21 10.19
CA LYS A 292 -27.31 28.52 10.50
C LYS A 292 -27.55 28.81 11.98
N GLU A 293 -26.45 29.11 12.71
CA GLU A 293 -26.36 30.29 13.57
C GLU A 293 -25.18 30.16 14.54
N ASN A 294 -24.39 31.25 14.51
CA ASN A 294 -23.51 31.81 15.54
C ASN A 294 -22.07 31.28 15.72
N ALA A 295 -21.26 32.18 15.35
CA ALA A 295 -19.87 32.55 15.47
C ALA A 295 -19.11 32.16 16.75
N ASP A 296 -17.77 32.10 16.55
CA ASP A 296 -16.65 32.19 17.48
C ASP A 296 -16.20 30.87 18.15
N ALA A 297 -15.29 30.19 17.47
CA ALA A 297 -14.14 29.50 18.07
C ALA A 297 -13.22 28.95 16.93
N ASP A 298 -11.95 29.17 17.12
CA ASP A 298 -10.77 28.82 16.30
C ASP A 298 -10.95 27.71 15.29
N THR A 299 -10.99 28.08 14.02
CA THR A 299 -10.94 27.13 12.88
C THR A 299 -9.47 26.79 12.62
N GLU A 300 -9.05 25.58 12.98
CA GLU A 300 -7.91 24.96 12.32
C GLU A 300 -8.26 24.80 10.82
N GLU A 301 -7.45 25.42 9.99
CA GLU A 301 -7.57 25.39 8.53
C GLU A 301 -7.48 23.95 8.05
N VAL A 302 -8.59 23.39 7.54
CA VAL A 302 -8.57 22.18 6.73
C VAL A 302 -7.87 22.55 5.42
N THR A 303 -6.59 22.28 5.34
CA THR A 303 -5.83 22.40 4.11
C THR A 303 -6.39 21.41 3.09
N THR A 304 -7.13 21.93 2.11
CA THR A 304 -7.49 21.18 0.90
C THR A 304 -6.17 20.90 0.16
N TYR A 305 -5.85 19.60 0.03
CA TYR A 305 -4.66 19.15 -0.67
C TYR A 305 -4.77 19.51 -2.15
N GLU A 306 -3.86 20.32 -2.67
CA GLU A 306 -3.63 20.49 -4.10
C GLU A 306 -2.51 19.51 -4.52
N PRO A 307 -2.73 18.62 -5.51
CA PRO A 307 -1.67 17.74 -6.01
C PRO A 307 -0.51 18.55 -6.59
N ASP A 308 0.71 18.03 -6.49
CA ASP A 308 1.90 18.68 -7.02
C ASP A 308 1.72 18.94 -8.53
N LYS A 309 1.68 20.23 -8.91
CA LYS A 309 1.37 20.69 -10.28
C LYS A 309 2.38 20.15 -11.30
N LYS A 310 3.65 19.88 -10.89
CA LYS A 310 4.67 19.34 -11.79
C LYS A 310 4.42 17.88 -12.13
N ILE A 311 4.01 17.07 -11.15
CA ILE A 311 3.65 15.66 -11.35
C ILE A 311 2.43 15.58 -12.27
N SER A 312 1.37 16.34 -11.98
CA SER A 312 0.14 16.40 -12.81
C SER A 312 0.43 16.84 -14.24
N GLN A 313 1.36 17.76 -14.47
CA GLN A 313 1.71 18.26 -15.80
C GLN A 313 2.47 17.21 -16.62
N LYS A 314 3.45 16.49 -16.03
CA LYS A 314 4.16 15.38 -16.69
C LYS A 314 3.19 14.29 -17.13
N PHE A 315 2.20 13.93 -16.31
CA PHE A 315 1.17 12.95 -16.67
C PHE A 315 0.31 13.41 -17.85
N CYS A 316 -0.13 14.68 -17.88
CA CYS A 316 -0.87 15.21 -19.01
C CYS A 316 -0.08 15.16 -20.32
N GLU A 317 1.21 15.49 -20.29
CA GLU A 317 2.09 15.46 -21.45
C GLU A 317 2.33 14.03 -21.94
N THR A 318 2.60 13.08 -21.04
CA THR A 318 2.81 11.66 -21.37
C THR A 318 1.54 11.01 -21.90
N PHE A 319 0.37 11.34 -21.34
CA PHE A 319 -0.92 10.85 -21.82
C PHE A 319 -1.22 11.33 -23.23
N THR A 320 -0.94 12.60 -23.53
CA THR A 320 -1.13 13.18 -24.87
C THR A 320 -0.19 12.55 -25.92
N LEU A 321 1.06 12.23 -25.53
CA LEU A 321 2.03 11.57 -26.42
C LEU A 321 1.67 10.10 -26.71
N ASN A 322 1.12 9.38 -25.74
CA ASN A 322 0.74 7.97 -25.93
C ASN A 322 -0.52 7.81 -26.78
N ILE A 323 -1.52 8.68 -26.65
CA ILE A 323 -2.69 8.67 -27.54
C ILE A 323 -2.26 8.85 -29.00
N ASN A 324 -1.27 9.71 -29.26
CA ASN A 324 -0.78 9.96 -30.62
C ASN A 324 0.10 8.81 -31.19
N LYS A 325 0.51 7.81 -30.41
CA LYS A 325 1.22 6.61 -30.89
C LYS A 325 0.27 5.47 -31.30
N PHE A 326 -1.02 5.53 -30.92
CA PHE A 326 -2.02 4.50 -31.20
C PHE A 326 -3.06 4.92 -32.28
N TYR A 327 -2.94 6.14 -32.84
CA TYR A 327 -3.62 6.62 -34.02
C TYR A 327 -2.58 7.04 -35.07
#